data_eb7fd848383e2c1dce28464a75a9cb1d
#
_entry.id   eb7fd848383e2c1dce28464a75a9cb1d
#
_cell.length_a   1.000
_cell.length_b   1.000
_cell.length_c   1.000
_cell.angle_alpha   90.00
_cell.angle_beta   90.00
_cell.angle_gamma   90.00
#
_symmetry.space_group_name_H-M   'P 1'
#
loop_
_entity.id
_entity.type
_entity.pdbx_description
1 polymer ?
#
loop_
_entity_poly.entity_id
_entity_poly.type
_entity_poly.pdbx_seq_one_letter_code
_entity_poly.pdbx_strand_id
1 'polypeptide(L)'
;MPFLPITVKEMKDRGWSQADFIIVTGDAYVDHPSFGTAIISRVLENAGYKVCIIPQPRSESDYKRFGTPRLAFLVNGGNIDSMVAHYTAAKKRRSDDAYTPGGKAGARPDRATIVYCKKLRELFGDIPIAIGGVEASLRRFAHYDYWDDAVRPSILIDSGADLLMYGMGEKHIVEIAARLNCGESISTLTDILGTCYSIKASDFTHISGSRECPSFEAVKENTENGKKQYAISCKIQQDEMDAVRGKTLIQKHGDTLVIQNPPMPPLNEAEMDKVYSLPFMRDYHPSYESQGGVDAIKEVKFSIIHNRGCFGNCNFCSLAFHQGRVVTSRSHESVIKEAKEITQMGDFKGYIHDVGGPTANFRKPACKGQLKRGACADKKCLAPTMCPAVEVDHSDYLKLLRELRALPKVKKVFIRSGIRFDYLIADKNEEFFKELINHHVSGQLKVAPEHCSNNVLKYMGKPPIEVYNRFEKRFYELTKSANKKQYLVPYLMSSHPGSTMRDAIELAVFLKRNNMHPEQVQDYYPTPGTISTCMFYTGIDPNTMKPVYVPKTAKEKAEQRALLQYFKPENRQLVLSALKKAGRYDLIGTGKSCLIAPDRNDKTVKPQKKKTIRNIHKKKK
;
A
#
# COMPACT_ATOMS: atom_id res chain seq x y z
N MET A 1 -10.27 -15.29 -24.75
CA MET A 1 -11.62 -15.38 -24.14
C MET A 1 -12.15 -13.97 -23.98
N PRO A 2 -13.47 -13.70 -24.07
CA PRO A 2 -14.00 -12.35 -23.85
C PRO A 2 -13.94 -11.92 -22.39
N PHE A 3 -14.21 -10.65 -22.11
CA PHE A 3 -14.43 -10.15 -20.77
C PHE A 3 -15.48 -10.97 -20.01
N LEU A 4 -15.38 -11.03 -18.69
CA LEU A 4 -16.42 -11.63 -17.87
C LEU A 4 -17.70 -10.76 -17.90
N PRO A 5 -18.89 -11.36 -17.78
CA PRO A 5 -20.15 -10.64 -17.91
C PRO A 5 -20.32 -9.55 -16.85
N ILE A 6 -20.66 -8.34 -17.30
CA ILE A 6 -21.19 -7.25 -16.47
C ILE A 6 -22.65 -6.92 -16.81
N THR A 7 -23.20 -7.58 -17.85
CA THR A 7 -24.60 -7.45 -18.28
C THR A 7 -25.27 -8.81 -18.42
N VAL A 8 -26.60 -8.83 -18.31
CA VAL A 8 -27.41 -10.06 -18.49
C VAL A 8 -27.27 -10.62 -19.91
N LYS A 9 -27.12 -9.75 -20.90
CA LYS A 9 -26.88 -10.17 -22.30
C LYS A 9 -25.60 -10.97 -22.41
N GLU A 10 -24.48 -10.46 -21.90
CA GLU A 10 -23.18 -11.15 -21.93
C GLU A 10 -23.22 -12.50 -21.18
N MET A 11 -23.96 -12.57 -20.06
CA MET A 11 -24.16 -13.82 -19.34
C MET A 11 -24.91 -14.85 -20.20
N LYS A 12 -26.00 -14.41 -20.87
CA LYS A 12 -26.78 -15.25 -21.78
C LYS A 12 -25.99 -15.67 -23.03
N ASP A 13 -25.18 -14.78 -23.59
CA ASP A 13 -24.31 -15.05 -24.74
C ASP A 13 -23.29 -16.15 -24.44
N ARG A 14 -22.96 -16.37 -23.15
CA ARG A 14 -22.15 -17.51 -22.68
C ARG A 14 -22.96 -18.78 -22.41
N GLY A 15 -24.28 -18.75 -22.64
CA GLY A 15 -25.18 -19.87 -22.36
C GLY A 15 -25.48 -20.07 -20.86
N TRP A 16 -25.27 -19.03 -20.05
CA TRP A 16 -25.51 -19.12 -18.62
C TRP A 16 -26.89 -18.60 -18.24
N SER A 17 -27.66 -19.41 -17.52
CA SER A 17 -28.96 -19.01 -16.93
C SER A 17 -28.79 -18.40 -15.53
N GLN A 18 -27.72 -18.79 -14.80
CA GLN A 18 -27.41 -18.31 -13.47
C GLN A 18 -25.88 -18.29 -13.28
N ALA A 19 -25.38 -17.31 -12.52
CA ALA A 19 -23.98 -17.25 -12.09
C ALA A 19 -23.79 -18.11 -10.83
N ASP A 20 -22.61 -18.74 -10.71
CA ASP A 20 -22.20 -19.41 -9.46
C ASP A 20 -21.76 -18.36 -8.44
N PHE A 21 -20.98 -17.39 -8.87
CA PHE A 21 -20.53 -16.25 -8.07
C PHE A 21 -20.87 -14.93 -8.75
N ILE A 22 -21.28 -13.96 -7.96
CA ILE A 22 -21.44 -12.57 -8.38
C ILE A 22 -20.48 -11.70 -7.55
N ILE A 23 -19.53 -11.04 -8.23
CA ILE A 23 -18.57 -10.15 -7.58
C ILE A 23 -19.12 -8.72 -7.61
N VAL A 24 -19.29 -8.11 -6.43
CA VAL A 24 -19.64 -6.69 -6.27
C VAL A 24 -18.39 -5.92 -5.89
N THR A 25 -18.03 -4.91 -6.69
CA THR A 25 -16.77 -4.18 -6.53
C THR A 25 -16.93 -2.67 -6.58
N GLY A 26 -16.08 -1.95 -5.82
CA GLY A 26 -16.03 -0.49 -5.83
C GLY A 26 -15.37 0.11 -7.08
N ASP A 27 -14.73 -0.69 -7.93
CA ASP A 27 -14.08 -0.24 -9.16
C ASP A 27 -14.94 -0.53 -10.39
N ALA A 28 -14.73 0.22 -11.47
CA ALA A 28 -15.09 -0.23 -12.82
C ALA A 28 -14.34 -1.54 -13.15
N TYR A 29 -14.91 -2.40 -13.97
CA TYR A 29 -14.27 -3.65 -14.34
C TYR A 29 -13.10 -3.43 -15.31
N VAL A 30 -11.91 -3.67 -14.80
CA VAL A 30 -10.66 -3.71 -15.56
C VAL A 30 -10.10 -5.12 -15.46
N ASP A 31 -10.01 -5.82 -16.61
CA ASP A 31 -9.53 -7.20 -16.68
C ASP A 31 -8.02 -7.23 -16.88
N HIS A 32 -7.30 -6.94 -15.82
CA HIS A 32 -5.84 -6.86 -15.82
C HIS A 32 -5.25 -7.51 -14.55
N PRO A 33 -4.10 -8.22 -14.63
CA PRO A 33 -3.51 -8.92 -13.49
C PRO A 33 -2.99 -8.01 -12.35
N SER A 34 -3.12 -6.70 -12.49
CA SER A 34 -2.90 -5.73 -11.40
C SER A 34 -4.16 -5.43 -10.58
N PHE A 35 -5.31 -6.01 -10.93
CA PHE A 35 -6.58 -5.76 -10.25
C PHE A 35 -7.07 -7.02 -9.54
N GLY A 36 -7.31 -6.90 -8.24
CA GLY A 36 -7.75 -8.02 -7.40
C GLY A 36 -9.05 -8.66 -7.90
N THR A 37 -10.04 -7.86 -8.33
CA THR A 37 -11.29 -8.36 -8.90
C THR A 37 -11.05 -9.21 -10.15
N ALA A 38 -10.16 -8.79 -11.06
CA ALA A 38 -9.83 -9.55 -12.25
C ALA A 38 -9.13 -10.88 -11.89
N ILE A 39 -8.17 -10.84 -10.96
CA ILE A 39 -7.47 -12.07 -10.54
C ILE A 39 -8.46 -13.08 -9.95
N ILE A 40 -9.25 -12.68 -8.98
CA ILE A 40 -10.20 -13.59 -8.30
C ILE A 40 -11.25 -14.13 -9.28
N SER A 41 -11.79 -13.28 -10.14
CA SER A 41 -12.79 -13.72 -11.13
C SER A 41 -12.21 -14.69 -12.15
N ARG A 42 -10.98 -14.45 -12.65
CA ARG A 42 -10.31 -15.36 -13.59
C ARG A 42 -9.86 -16.67 -12.94
N VAL A 43 -9.44 -16.63 -11.67
CA VAL A 43 -9.13 -17.85 -10.90
C VAL A 43 -10.37 -18.74 -10.76
N LEU A 44 -11.53 -18.15 -10.42
CA LEU A 44 -12.79 -18.89 -10.32
C LEU A 44 -13.27 -19.40 -11.69
N GLU A 45 -13.19 -18.58 -12.76
CA GLU A 45 -13.52 -19.02 -14.13
C GLU A 45 -12.63 -20.20 -14.55
N ASN A 46 -11.33 -20.16 -14.26
CA ASN A 46 -10.40 -21.25 -14.55
C ASN A 46 -10.68 -22.52 -13.72
N ALA A 47 -11.29 -22.38 -12.55
CA ALA A 47 -11.77 -23.48 -11.73
C ALA A 47 -13.14 -24.05 -12.19
N GLY A 48 -13.71 -23.51 -13.29
CA GLY A 48 -14.96 -24.00 -13.89
C GLY A 48 -16.24 -23.30 -13.39
N TYR A 49 -16.13 -22.25 -12.59
CA TYR A 49 -17.29 -21.53 -12.07
C TYR A 49 -17.75 -20.41 -13.01
N LYS A 50 -19.06 -20.17 -13.05
CA LYS A 50 -19.70 -19.09 -13.77
C LYS A 50 -19.65 -17.82 -12.93
N VAL A 51 -18.90 -16.81 -13.37
CA VAL A 51 -18.65 -15.59 -12.61
C VAL A 51 -19.20 -14.37 -13.36
N CYS A 52 -20.04 -13.60 -12.69
CA CYS A 52 -20.49 -12.27 -13.16
C CYS A 52 -19.97 -11.17 -12.24
N ILE A 53 -19.82 -9.95 -12.78
CA ILE A 53 -19.28 -8.81 -12.03
C ILE A 53 -20.32 -7.68 -12.04
N ILE A 54 -20.61 -7.12 -10.87
CA ILE A 54 -21.39 -5.89 -10.67
C ILE A 54 -20.42 -4.78 -10.25
N PRO A 55 -19.94 -3.98 -11.21
CA PRO A 55 -19.05 -2.86 -10.92
C PRO A 55 -19.84 -1.65 -10.44
N GLN A 56 -19.45 -1.03 -9.35
CA GLN A 56 -19.95 0.24 -8.83
C GLN A 56 -21.50 0.35 -8.83
N PRO A 57 -22.26 -0.58 -8.20
CA PRO A 57 -23.71 -0.52 -8.19
C PRO A 57 -24.20 0.73 -7.45
N ARG A 58 -25.23 1.40 -8.01
CA ARG A 58 -25.83 2.63 -7.49
C ARG A 58 -27.31 2.50 -7.15
N SER A 59 -28.01 1.60 -7.82
CA SER A 59 -29.44 1.38 -7.68
C SER A 59 -29.75 -0.08 -7.34
N GLU A 60 -30.93 -0.36 -6.79
CA GLU A 60 -31.36 -1.74 -6.54
C GLU A 60 -31.37 -2.61 -7.80
N SER A 61 -31.71 -2.02 -8.95
CA SER A 61 -31.67 -2.73 -10.22
C SER A 61 -30.27 -3.17 -10.61
N ASP A 62 -29.22 -2.42 -10.21
CA ASP A 62 -27.85 -2.83 -10.44
C ASP A 62 -27.48 -4.09 -9.64
N TYR A 63 -27.88 -4.13 -8.34
CA TYR A 63 -27.63 -5.30 -7.49
C TYR A 63 -28.42 -6.51 -7.95
N LYS A 64 -29.68 -6.32 -8.40
CA LYS A 64 -30.58 -7.41 -8.84
C LYS A 64 -30.31 -7.88 -10.28
N ARG A 65 -29.39 -7.26 -11.00
CA ARG A 65 -29.13 -7.46 -12.45
C ARG A 65 -28.99 -8.92 -12.85
N PHE A 66 -28.23 -9.71 -12.08
CA PHE A 66 -28.00 -11.14 -12.37
C PHE A 66 -28.86 -12.08 -11.53
N GLY A 67 -29.75 -11.56 -10.70
CA GLY A 67 -30.50 -12.36 -9.73
C GLY A 67 -29.60 -12.89 -8.60
N THR A 68 -30.01 -14.02 -8.05
CA THR A 68 -29.31 -14.68 -6.93
C THR A 68 -28.19 -15.59 -7.46
N PRO A 69 -26.95 -15.48 -6.96
CA PRO A 69 -25.91 -16.43 -7.31
C PRO A 69 -26.22 -17.82 -6.75
N ARG A 70 -25.72 -18.86 -7.41
CA ARG A 70 -25.93 -20.23 -6.95
C ARG A 70 -25.14 -20.52 -5.66
N LEU A 71 -23.94 -19.93 -5.47
CA LEU A 71 -23.05 -20.20 -4.35
C LEU A 71 -22.91 -18.99 -3.40
N ALA A 72 -22.40 -17.86 -3.88
CA ALA A 72 -22.19 -16.71 -3.02
C ALA A 72 -22.02 -15.38 -3.78
N PHE A 73 -22.28 -14.28 -3.08
CA PHE A 73 -21.75 -12.97 -3.43
C PHE A 73 -20.32 -12.81 -2.90
N LEU A 74 -19.44 -12.23 -3.70
CA LEU A 74 -18.08 -11.82 -3.31
C LEU A 74 -18.00 -10.31 -3.35
N VAL A 75 -17.59 -9.66 -2.26
CA VAL A 75 -17.64 -8.20 -2.15
C VAL A 75 -16.29 -7.61 -1.80
N ASN A 76 -15.90 -6.54 -2.51
CA ASN A 76 -14.69 -5.77 -2.21
C ASN A 76 -14.88 -4.27 -2.47
N GLY A 77 -14.08 -3.44 -1.78
CA GLY A 77 -14.10 -1.99 -1.93
C GLY A 77 -13.41 -1.47 -3.19
N GLY A 78 -12.80 -2.35 -3.99
CA GLY A 78 -11.99 -2.03 -5.17
C GLY A 78 -10.49 -2.31 -4.96
N ASN A 79 -9.67 -1.88 -5.90
CA ASN A 79 -8.22 -2.08 -5.90
C ASN A 79 -7.49 -1.27 -4.83
N ILE A 80 -8.11 -0.18 -4.39
CA ILE A 80 -7.69 0.63 -3.24
C ILE A 80 -8.84 0.76 -2.24
N ASP A 81 -8.50 1.12 -1.00
CA ASP A 81 -9.48 1.42 0.04
C ASP A 81 -10.41 2.55 -0.39
N SER A 82 -11.73 2.39 -0.21
CA SER A 82 -12.73 3.37 -0.67
C SER A 82 -12.56 4.75 -0.03
N MET A 83 -12.19 4.80 1.25
CA MET A 83 -11.97 6.05 1.96
C MET A 83 -10.68 6.74 1.46
N VAL A 84 -9.63 5.97 1.12
CA VAL A 84 -8.39 6.50 0.51
C VAL A 84 -8.65 7.00 -0.90
N ALA A 85 -9.54 6.34 -1.66
CA ALA A 85 -9.97 6.82 -2.97
C ALA A 85 -10.68 8.17 -2.89
N HIS A 86 -11.51 8.38 -1.86
CA HIS A 86 -12.37 9.56 -1.76
C HIS A 86 -11.71 10.75 -1.09
N TYR A 87 -10.78 10.54 -0.15
CA TYR A 87 -10.29 11.62 0.71
C TYR A 87 -8.76 11.72 0.70
N THR A 88 -8.27 12.94 0.85
CA THR A 88 -6.87 13.22 1.15
C THR A 88 -6.57 12.99 2.63
N ALA A 89 -5.28 12.98 3.02
CA ALA A 89 -4.89 12.93 4.43
C ALA A 89 -5.40 14.12 5.28
N ALA A 90 -5.76 15.23 4.65
CA ALA A 90 -6.42 16.37 5.30
C ALA A 90 -7.96 16.25 5.32
N LYS A 91 -8.51 15.06 5.08
CA LYS A 91 -9.95 14.75 5.00
C LYS A 91 -10.72 15.58 3.95
N LYS A 92 -10.03 16.15 2.96
CA LYS A 92 -10.66 16.84 1.83
C LYS A 92 -11.09 15.81 0.78
N ARG A 93 -12.32 15.93 0.28
CA ARG A 93 -12.83 15.06 -0.78
C ARG A 93 -12.05 15.28 -2.07
N ARG A 94 -11.72 14.18 -2.76
CA ARG A 94 -11.08 14.23 -4.09
C ARG A 94 -12.12 14.54 -5.16
N SER A 95 -11.69 15.22 -6.22
CA SER A 95 -12.53 15.57 -7.37
C SER A 95 -12.60 14.46 -8.41
N ASP A 96 -11.64 13.55 -8.38
CA ASP A 96 -11.40 12.52 -9.39
C ASP A 96 -11.19 11.13 -8.74
N ASP A 97 -11.53 10.10 -9.49
CA ASP A 97 -11.28 8.69 -9.14
C ASP A 97 -10.87 7.93 -10.41
N ALA A 98 -9.58 7.60 -10.50
CA ALA A 98 -9.01 6.92 -11.67
C ALA A 98 -9.62 5.52 -11.92
N TYR A 99 -10.28 4.92 -10.93
CA TYR A 99 -10.93 3.61 -11.03
C TYR A 99 -12.39 3.69 -11.47
N THR A 100 -12.88 4.87 -11.83
CA THR A 100 -14.25 5.11 -12.28
C THR A 100 -14.26 5.55 -13.75
N PRO A 101 -15.27 5.18 -14.55
CA PRO A 101 -15.36 5.60 -15.94
C PRO A 101 -15.34 7.13 -16.08
N GLY A 102 -14.47 7.64 -16.96
CA GLY A 102 -14.25 9.07 -17.16
C GLY A 102 -13.58 9.79 -15.98
N GLY A 103 -13.02 9.08 -15.02
CA GLY A 103 -12.30 9.64 -13.87
C GLY A 103 -13.17 10.34 -12.83
N LYS A 104 -14.51 10.20 -12.88
CA LYS A 104 -15.46 10.95 -12.04
C LYS A 104 -15.57 10.36 -10.64
N ALA A 105 -15.23 11.16 -9.61
CA ALA A 105 -15.44 10.77 -8.22
C ALA A 105 -16.92 10.58 -7.86
N GLY A 106 -17.19 9.73 -6.84
CA GLY A 106 -18.53 9.53 -6.26
C GLY A 106 -19.32 8.35 -6.81
N ALA A 107 -18.71 7.49 -7.64
CA ALA A 107 -19.36 6.28 -8.13
C ALA A 107 -19.43 5.19 -7.06
N ARG A 108 -18.37 5.03 -6.26
CA ARG A 108 -18.37 4.12 -5.11
C ARG A 108 -18.87 4.86 -3.86
N PRO A 109 -19.52 4.17 -2.89
CA PRO A 109 -19.84 4.77 -1.58
C PRO A 109 -18.61 4.81 -0.66
N ASP A 110 -18.67 5.64 0.37
CA ASP A 110 -17.75 5.58 1.51
C ASP A 110 -17.90 4.23 2.22
N ARG A 111 -16.76 3.60 2.61
CA ARG A 111 -16.75 2.25 3.20
C ARG A 111 -17.51 1.24 2.33
N ALA A 112 -17.15 1.20 1.05
CA ALA A 112 -17.89 0.50 -0.01
C ALA A 112 -18.22 -0.95 0.34
N THR A 113 -17.28 -1.71 0.91
CA THR A 113 -17.51 -3.11 1.31
C THR A 113 -18.70 -3.23 2.28
N ILE A 114 -18.79 -2.35 3.28
CA ILE A 114 -19.88 -2.36 4.27
C ILE A 114 -21.21 -2.04 3.61
N VAL A 115 -21.23 -0.97 2.81
CA VAL A 115 -22.47 -0.51 2.14
C VAL A 115 -23.00 -1.57 1.19
N TYR A 116 -22.12 -2.19 0.40
CA TYR A 116 -22.53 -3.23 -0.55
C TYR A 116 -23.08 -4.48 0.17
N CYS A 117 -22.42 -4.94 1.23
CA CYS A 117 -22.91 -6.10 1.99
C CYS A 117 -24.28 -5.83 2.62
N LYS A 118 -24.46 -4.68 3.29
CA LYS A 118 -25.76 -4.31 3.88
C LYS A 118 -26.87 -4.27 2.83
N LYS A 119 -26.58 -3.72 1.64
CA LYS A 119 -27.56 -3.69 0.56
C LYS A 119 -27.89 -5.07 0.00
N LEU A 120 -26.89 -5.95 -0.12
CA LEU A 120 -27.10 -7.34 -0.52
C LEU A 120 -27.95 -8.09 0.50
N ARG A 121 -27.70 -7.92 1.81
CA ARG A 121 -28.54 -8.52 2.88
C ARG A 121 -29.98 -8.04 2.82
N GLU A 122 -30.18 -6.74 2.61
CA GLU A 122 -31.54 -6.17 2.44
C GLU A 122 -32.29 -6.78 1.25
N LEU A 123 -31.60 -7.00 0.12
CA LEU A 123 -32.22 -7.41 -1.14
C LEU A 123 -32.36 -8.93 -1.32
N PHE A 124 -31.46 -9.72 -0.71
CA PHE A 124 -31.34 -11.17 -0.97
C PHE A 124 -31.39 -12.02 0.31
N GLY A 125 -31.50 -11.42 1.50
CA GLY A 125 -31.57 -12.16 2.77
C GLY A 125 -30.30 -12.94 3.08
N ASP A 126 -30.42 -14.22 3.40
CA ASP A 126 -29.37 -15.09 3.95
C ASP A 126 -28.47 -15.73 2.88
N ILE A 127 -28.44 -15.19 1.66
CA ILE A 127 -27.51 -15.69 0.64
C ILE A 127 -26.06 -15.47 1.12
N PRO A 128 -25.16 -16.45 0.95
CA PRO A 128 -23.77 -16.34 1.39
C PRO A 128 -23.05 -15.10 0.83
N ILE A 129 -22.38 -14.35 1.72
CA ILE A 129 -21.55 -13.19 1.36
C ILE A 129 -20.14 -13.37 1.92
N ALA A 130 -19.15 -13.45 1.04
CA ALA A 130 -17.75 -13.39 1.44
C ALA A 130 -17.13 -12.06 1.01
N ILE A 131 -16.37 -11.43 1.93
CA ILE A 131 -15.68 -10.16 1.66
C ILE A 131 -14.17 -10.37 1.53
N GLY A 132 -13.53 -9.49 0.76
CA GLY A 132 -12.09 -9.56 0.55
C GLY A 132 -11.50 -8.24 0.03
N GLY A 133 -10.28 -8.31 -0.50
CA GLY A 133 -9.54 -7.16 -0.96
C GLY A 133 -8.88 -6.35 0.17
N VAL A 134 -8.19 -5.26 -0.18
CA VAL A 134 -7.39 -4.49 0.77
C VAL A 134 -8.23 -3.86 1.88
N GLU A 135 -9.42 -3.32 1.56
CA GLU A 135 -10.30 -2.67 2.52
C GLU A 135 -10.74 -3.62 3.65
N ALA A 136 -11.19 -4.82 3.30
CA ALA A 136 -11.57 -5.84 4.27
C ALA A 136 -10.36 -6.40 5.01
N SER A 137 -9.29 -6.70 4.29
CA SER A 137 -8.07 -7.28 4.84
C SER A 137 -7.43 -6.44 5.94
N LEU A 138 -7.54 -5.11 5.86
CA LEU A 138 -6.97 -4.19 6.86
C LEU A 138 -7.89 -3.96 8.08
N ARG A 139 -9.15 -4.41 8.03
CA ARG A 139 -10.18 -4.17 9.05
C ARG A 139 -10.72 -5.46 9.68
N ARG A 140 -9.89 -6.51 9.72
CA ARG A 140 -10.26 -7.85 10.23
C ARG A 140 -10.77 -7.82 11.67
N PHE A 141 -10.14 -7.02 12.50
CA PHE A 141 -10.49 -6.80 13.90
C PHE A 141 -10.92 -5.36 14.15
N ALA A 142 -11.17 -5.03 15.39
CA ALA A 142 -11.38 -3.65 15.82
C ALA A 142 -10.22 -2.78 15.34
N HIS A 143 -10.54 -1.68 14.66
CA HIS A 143 -9.57 -0.84 13.99
C HIS A 143 -9.89 0.64 14.17
N TYR A 144 -8.85 1.48 14.23
CA TYR A 144 -9.03 2.93 14.23
C TYR A 144 -9.46 3.41 12.84
N ASP A 145 -10.61 4.06 12.79
CA ASP A 145 -11.12 4.76 11.61
C ASP A 145 -10.70 6.22 11.69
N TYR A 146 -9.88 6.65 10.76
CA TYR A 146 -9.31 8.00 10.74
C TYR A 146 -10.37 9.08 10.51
N TRP A 147 -11.45 8.79 9.77
CA TRP A 147 -12.48 9.78 9.41
C TRP A 147 -13.43 10.03 10.56
N ASP A 148 -13.81 8.98 11.28
CA ASP A 148 -14.67 9.06 12.47
C ASP A 148 -13.88 9.42 13.72
N ASP A 149 -12.54 9.37 13.67
CA ASP A 149 -11.62 9.53 14.82
C ASP A 149 -11.98 8.61 16.00
N ALA A 150 -12.35 7.38 15.67
CA ALA A 150 -12.84 6.39 16.63
C ALA A 150 -12.43 4.97 16.24
N VAL A 151 -12.48 4.05 17.21
CA VAL A 151 -12.28 2.61 16.93
C VAL A 151 -13.63 2.01 16.51
N ARG A 152 -13.65 1.42 15.30
CA ARG A 152 -14.80 0.67 14.77
C ARG A 152 -14.62 -0.84 15.00
N PRO A 153 -15.73 -1.61 15.02
CA PRO A 153 -15.65 -3.06 15.13
C PRO A 153 -14.97 -3.70 13.92
N SER A 154 -14.74 -5.00 13.96
CA SER A 154 -14.36 -5.78 12.78
C SER A 154 -15.30 -5.49 11.61
N ILE A 155 -14.74 -5.34 10.41
CA ILE A 155 -15.55 -5.15 9.19
C ILE A 155 -16.50 -6.32 8.92
N LEU A 156 -16.15 -7.52 9.40
CA LEU A 156 -17.02 -8.70 9.31
C LEU A 156 -18.33 -8.47 10.07
N ILE A 157 -18.24 -7.91 11.27
CA ILE A 157 -19.41 -7.56 12.10
C ILE A 157 -20.14 -6.35 11.50
N ASP A 158 -19.41 -5.30 11.11
CA ASP A 158 -19.99 -4.04 10.62
C ASP A 158 -20.70 -4.19 9.28
N SER A 159 -20.24 -5.12 8.44
CA SER A 159 -20.83 -5.40 7.12
C SER A 159 -21.96 -6.44 7.16
N GLY A 160 -21.98 -7.32 8.17
CA GLY A 160 -22.88 -8.47 8.22
C GLY A 160 -22.56 -9.55 7.18
N ALA A 161 -21.32 -9.62 6.71
CA ALA A 161 -20.86 -10.71 5.85
C ALA A 161 -20.59 -11.98 6.66
N ASP A 162 -20.59 -13.14 5.99
CA ASP A 162 -20.42 -14.43 6.64
C ASP A 162 -18.95 -14.83 6.79
N LEU A 163 -18.13 -14.47 5.82
CA LEU A 163 -16.71 -14.85 5.76
C LEU A 163 -15.87 -13.69 5.22
N LEU A 164 -14.68 -13.50 5.80
CA LEU A 164 -13.70 -12.55 5.31
C LEU A 164 -12.44 -13.29 4.85
N MET A 165 -12.03 -13.04 3.61
CA MET A 165 -10.76 -13.49 3.06
C MET A 165 -9.74 -12.36 3.18
N TYR A 166 -8.62 -12.59 3.87
CA TYR A 166 -7.57 -11.58 3.98
C TYR A 166 -6.28 -12.02 3.27
N GLY A 167 -5.47 -11.04 2.91
CA GLY A 167 -4.26 -11.29 2.13
C GLY A 167 -4.56 -11.54 0.66
N MET A 168 -3.76 -12.38 0.02
CA MET A 168 -3.88 -12.72 -1.39
C MET A 168 -4.84 -13.89 -1.57
N GLY A 169 -5.96 -13.63 -2.26
CA GLY A 169 -7.18 -14.46 -2.21
C GLY A 169 -7.20 -15.72 -3.06
N GLU A 170 -6.20 -16.01 -3.87
CA GLU A 170 -6.27 -17.01 -4.94
C GLU A 170 -6.48 -18.46 -4.42
N LYS A 171 -5.79 -18.84 -3.35
CA LYS A 171 -5.88 -20.22 -2.80
C LYS A 171 -7.19 -20.44 -2.09
N HIS A 172 -7.50 -19.57 -1.11
CA HIS A 172 -8.68 -19.79 -0.29
C HIS A 172 -9.99 -19.58 -1.04
N ILE A 173 -10.05 -18.74 -2.09
CA ILE A 173 -11.28 -18.63 -2.88
C ILE A 173 -11.61 -19.91 -3.65
N VAL A 174 -10.60 -20.65 -4.14
CA VAL A 174 -10.81 -21.93 -4.81
C VAL A 174 -11.30 -23.00 -3.82
N GLU A 175 -10.74 -23.03 -2.62
CA GLU A 175 -11.17 -23.94 -1.55
C GLU A 175 -12.60 -23.63 -1.08
N ILE A 176 -12.91 -22.36 -0.82
CA ILE A 176 -14.27 -21.91 -0.47
C ILE A 176 -15.26 -22.31 -1.57
N ALA A 177 -14.92 -22.06 -2.83
CA ALA A 177 -15.78 -22.39 -3.97
C ALA A 177 -16.04 -23.90 -4.08
N ALA A 178 -15.03 -24.72 -3.89
CA ALA A 178 -15.15 -26.18 -3.93
C ALA A 178 -16.06 -26.69 -2.81
N ARG A 179 -15.88 -26.23 -1.58
CA ARG A 179 -16.67 -26.65 -0.42
C ARG A 179 -18.13 -26.21 -0.51
N LEU A 180 -18.38 -24.95 -0.91
CA LEU A 180 -19.75 -24.47 -1.18
C LEU A 180 -20.42 -25.26 -2.32
N ASN A 181 -19.66 -25.62 -3.36
CA ASN A 181 -20.18 -26.43 -4.47
C ASN A 181 -20.51 -27.87 -4.07
N CYS A 182 -19.84 -28.39 -3.04
CA CYS A 182 -20.17 -29.69 -2.41
C CYS A 182 -21.36 -29.62 -1.44
N GLY A 183 -21.98 -28.45 -1.26
CA GLY A 183 -23.15 -28.24 -0.41
C GLY A 183 -22.83 -27.91 1.05
N GLU A 184 -21.57 -27.62 1.40
CA GLU A 184 -21.22 -27.11 2.73
C GLU A 184 -21.80 -25.70 2.93
N SER A 185 -22.27 -25.41 4.14
CA SER A 185 -22.69 -24.04 4.50
C SER A 185 -21.49 -23.14 4.69
N ILE A 186 -21.58 -21.87 4.26
CA ILE A 186 -20.53 -20.87 4.50
C ILE A 186 -20.18 -20.71 5.99
N SER A 187 -21.17 -20.90 6.88
CA SER A 187 -20.99 -20.81 8.33
C SER A 187 -20.15 -21.94 8.93
N THR A 188 -19.98 -23.06 8.21
CA THR A 188 -19.13 -24.19 8.64
C THR A 188 -17.70 -24.11 8.11
N LEU A 189 -17.37 -23.12 7.25
CA LEU A 189 -16.04 -22.91 6.69
C LEU A 189 -15.11 -22.20 7.69
N THR A 190 -14.83 -22.86 8.82
CA THR A 190 -14.11 -22.27 9.96
C THR A 190 -12.61 -22.59 10.01
N ASP A 191 -12.13 -23.47 9.15
CA ASP A 191 -10.78 -24.03 9.15
C ASP A 191 -9.87 -23.56 7.99
N ILE A 192 -10.39 -22.74 7.08
CA ILE A 192 -9.66 -22.28 5.90
C ILE A 192 -8.63 -21.23 6.31
N LEU A 193 -7.36 -21.46 6.00
CA LEU A 193 -6.28 -20.48 6.24
C LEU A 193 -6.55 -19.17 5.49
N GLY A 194 -6.15 -18.04 6.07
CA GLY A 194 -6.32 -16.74 5.45
C GLY A 194 -7.76 -16.21 5.50
N THR A 195 -8.61 -16.76 6.37
CA THR A 195 -9.99 -16.30 6.56
C THR A 195 -10.25 -15.80 7.97
N CYS A 196 -11.32 -15.00 8.11
CA CYS A 196 -11.91 -14.66 9.39
C CYS A 196 -13.41 -14.99 9.32
N TYR A 197 -13.93 -15.54 10.41
CA TYR A 197 -15.34 -15.85 10.59
C TYR A 197 -15.82 -15.36 11.96
N SER A 198 -17.14 -15.34 12.17
CA SER A 198 -17.72 -14.95 13.45
C SER A 198 -18.64 -16.05 13.97
N ILE A 199 -18.63 -16.25 15.29
CA ILE A 199 -19.52 -17.18 16.00
C ILE A 199 -20.04 -16.53 17.28
N LYS A 200 -21.16 -17.03 17.81
CA LYS A 200 -21.61 -16.62 19.15
C LYS A 200 -20.62 -17.13 20.21
N ALA A 201 -20.37 -16.33 21.22
CA ALA A 201 -19.47 -16.71 22.31
C ALA A 201 -19.95 -17.96 23.06
N SER A 202 -21.27 -18.20 23.10
CA SER A 202 -21.87 -19.43 23.69
C SER A 202 -21.49 -20.69 22.94
N ASP A 203 -21.23 -20.59 21.64
CA ASP A 203 -21.00 -21.75 20.75
C ASP A 203 -19.49 -22.03 20.57
N PHE A 204 -18.65 -21.21 21.20
CA PHE A 204 -17.20 -21.29 21.07
C PHE A 204 -16.62 -22.41 21.93
N THR A 205 -15.89 -23.32 21.27
CA THR A 205 -14.99 -24.26 21.93
C THR A 205 -13.55 -23.78 21.83
N HIS A 206 -12.78 -24.01 22.87
CA HIS A 206 -11.37 -23.56 22.93
C HIS A 206 -10.54 -24.05 21.73
N ILE A 207 -9.85 -23.13 21.07
CA ILE A 207 -8.88 -23.46 20.00
C ILE A 207 -7.48 -23.49 20.61
N SER A 208 -6.87 -24.68 20.64
CA SER A 208 -5.53 -24.85 21.22
C SER A 208 -4.49 -24.00 20.53
N GLY A 209 -3.67 -23.28 21.30
CA GLY A 209 -2.60 -22.42 20.80
C GLY A 209 -3.04 -21.10 20.20
N SER A 210 -4.34 -20.76 20.21
CA SER A 210 -4.83 -19.45 19.81
C SER A 210 -4.33 -18.33 20.74
N ARG A 211 -4.36 -17.08 20.24
CA ARG A 211 -4.08 -15.89 21.05
C ARG A 211 -5.31 -14.98 21.06
N GLU A 212 -5.64 -14.46 22.24
CA GLU A 212 -6.74 -13.52 22.39
C GLU A 212 -6.23 -12.08 22.27
N CYS A 213 -6.91 -11.29 21.44
CA CYS A 213 -6.78 -9.83 21.42
C CYS A 213 -7.71 -9.22 22.48
N PRO A 214 -7.35 -8.09 23.10
CA PRO A 214 -8.28 -7.31 23.90
C PRO A 214 -9.59 -7.09 23.16
N SER A 215 -10.73 -7.19 23.88
CA SER A 215 -12.07 -7.09 23.28
C SER A 215 -12.32 -5.75 22.61
N PHE A 216 -13.28 -5.71 21.70
CA PHE A 216 -13.70 -4.46 21.05
C PHE A 216 -14.09 -3.41 22.10
N GLU A 217 -14.82 -3.81 23.15
CA GLU A 217 -15.25 -2.92 24.24
C GLU A 217 -14.06 -2.27 24.94
N ALA A 218 -12.99 -3.05 25.18
CA ALA A 218 -11.79 -2.53 25.84
C ALA A 218 -10.98 -1.60 24.92
N VAL A 219 -10.89 -1.88 23.62
CA VAL A 219 -10.07 -1.08 22.69
C VAL A 219 -10.79 0.15 22.14
N LYS A 220 -12.13 0.20 22.17
CA LYS A 220 -12.90 1.35 21.69
C LYS A 220 -12.91 2.52 22.65
N GLU A 221 -12.58 2.30 23.92
CA GLU A 221 -12.55 3.36 24.92
C GLU A 221 -11.46 4.39 24.61
N ASN A 222 -11.84 5.67 24.51
CA ASN A 222 -10.89 6.76 24.31
C ASN A 222 -10.25 7.21 25.64
N THR A 223 -9.88 6.24 26.48
CA THR A 223 -9.15 6.41 27.74
C THR A 223 -7.69 6.02 27.56
N GLU A 224 -6.85 6.34 28.53
CA GLU A 224 -5.44 5.90 28.53
C GLU A 224 -5.35 4.37 28.52
N ASN A 225 -6.18 3.69 29.32
CA ASN A 225 -6.25 2.23 29.35
C ASN A 225 -6.73 1.66 28.01
N GLY A 226 -7.79 2.20 27.40
CA GLY A 226 -8.29 1.76 26.09
C GLY A 226 -7.25 1.89 25.00
N LYS A 227 -6.50 2.99 24.97
CA LYS A 227 -5.37 3.18 24.05
C LYS A 227 -4.25 2.15 24.25
N LYS A 228 -3.96 1.82 25.52
CA LYS A 228 -2.98 0.76 25.83
C LYS A 228 -3.48 -0.61 25.37
N GLN A 229 -4.75 -0.94 25.58
CA GLN A 229 -5.36 -2.18 25.08
C GLN A 229 -5.34 -2.23 23.54
N TYR A 230 -5.60 -1.11 22.86
CA TYR A 230 -5.49 -1.04 21.40
C TYR A 230 -4.05 -1.30 20.93
N ALA A 231 -3.04 -0.73 21.59
CA ALA A 231 -1.64 -0.96 21.26
C ALA A 231 -1.24 -2.43 21.44
N ILE A 232 -1.72 -3.09 22.50
CA ILE A 232 -1.53 -4.53 22.74
C ILE A 232 -2.19 -5.35 21.62
N SER A 233 -3.44 -5.04 21.26
CA SER A 233 -4.16 -5.72 20.16
C SER A 233 -3.41 -5.58 18.84
N CYS A 234 -2.92 -4.37 18.51
CA CYS A 234 -2.12 -4.13 17.32
C CYS A 234 -0.83 -4.98 17.30
N LYS A 235 -0.11 -5.04 18.44
CA LYS A 235 1.10 -5.85 18.54
C LYS A 235 0.83 -7.34 18.32
N ILE A 236 -0.22 -7.89 18.92
CA ILE A 236 -0.62 -9.28 18.73
C ILE A 236 -0.91 -9.55 17.24
N GLN A 237 -1.69 -8.70 16.58
CA GLN A 237 -2.01 -8.84 15.16
C GLN A 237 -0.74 -8.79 14.27
N GLN A 238 0.20 -7.90 14.57
CA GLN A 238 1.46 -7.80 13.81
C GLN A 238 2.37 -9.01 14.00
N ASP A 239 2.40 -9.59 15.20
CA ASP A 239 3.22 -10.77 15.50
C ASP A 239 2.74 -12.00 14.76
N GLU A 240 1.43 -12.16 14.59
CA GLU A 240 0.82 -13.35 14.00
C GLU A 240 0.57 -13.22 12.47
N MET A 241 1.11 -12.18 11.83
CA MET A 241 1.02 -11.98 10.39
C MET A 241 2.06 -12.78 9.58
N ASP A 242 2.31 -14.02 9.96
CA ASP A 242 3.27 -14.89 9.29
C ASP A 242 2.65 -16.25 8.98
N ALA A 243 2.75 -16.69 7.73
CA ALA A 243 2.10 -17.92 7.26
C ALA A 243 2.74 -19.22 7.80
N VAL A 244 3.95 -19.15 8.38
CA VAL A 244 4.65 -20.34 8.90
C VAL A 244 4.42 -20.52 10.40
N ARG A 245 4.37 -19.41 11.15
CA ARG A 245 4.31 -19.44 12.62
C ARG A 245 3.10 -18.73 13.22
N GLY A 246 2.31 -18.04 12.37
CA GLY A 246 1.11 -17.34 12.82
C GLY A 246 0.09 -18.26 13.46
N LYS A 247 -0.55 -17.76 14.50
CA LYS A 247 -1.57 -18.47 15.27
C LYS A 247 -2.95 -17.94 14.95
N THR A 248 -3.95 -18.71 15.29
CA THR A 248 -5.34 -18.25 15.33
C THR A 248 -5.46 -17.11 16.32
N LEU A 249 -6.13 -16.03 15.92
CA LEU A 249 -6.43 -14.88 16.76
C LEU A 249 -7.92 -14.81 17.04
N ILE A 250 -8.28 -14.39 18.25
CA ILE A 250 -9.66 -14.25 18.69
C ILE A 250 -9.86 -12.86 19.26
N GLN A 251 -10.93 -12.17 18.85
CA GLN A 251 -11.35 -10.91 19.48
C GLN A 251 -12.84 -10.93 19.77
N LYS A 252 -13.21 -10.61 21.01
CA LYS A 252 -14.60 -10.51 21.44
C LYS A 252 -15.24 -9.18 21.05
N HIS A 253 -16.46 -9.24 20.51
CA HIS A 253 -17.32 -8.11 20.15
C HIS A 253 -18.72 -8.36 20.75
N GLY A 254 -18.98 -7.88 21.95
CA GLY A 254 -20.22 -8.21 22.69
C GLY A 254 -20.35 -9.71 22.89
N ASP A 255 -21.44 -10.29 22.40
CA ASP A 255 -21.70 -11.74 22.47
C ASP A 255 -21.17 -12.53 21.28
N THR A 256 -20.43 -11.89 20.37
CA THR A 256 -19.84 -12.49 19.18
C THR A 256 -18.32 -12.52 19.30
N LEU A 257 -17.70 -13.61 18.84
CA LEU A 257 -16.26 -13.71 18.66
C LEU A 257 -15.93 -13.61 17.17
N VAL A 258 -14.97 -12.78 16.84
CA VAL A 258 -14.32 -12.80 15.54
C VAL A 258 -13.05 -13.63 15.66
N ILE A 259 -12.93 -14.64 14.82
CA ILE A 259 -11.82 -15.59 14.81
C ILE A 259 -11.09 -15.43 13.47
N GLN A 260 -9.80 -15.18 13.55
CA GLN A 260 -8.89 -15.12 12.39
C GLN A 260 -8.06 -16.42 12.36
N ASN A 261 -8.21 -17.19 11.32
CA ASN A 261 -7.30 -18.30 11.03
C ASN A 261 -5.89 -17.81 10.71
N PRO A 262 -4.85 -18.63 10.86
CA PRO A 262 -3.49 -18.29 10.43
C PRO A 262 -3.45 -17.83 8.97
N PRO A 263 -2.49 -16.98 8.59
CA PRO A 263 -2.37 -16.51 7.20
C PRO A 263 -2.18 -17.68 6.22
N MET A 264 -2.80 -17.56 5.03
CA MET A 264 -2.57 -18.48 3.92
C MET A 264 -1.09 -18.38 3.48
N PRO A 265 -0.39 -19.51 3.26
CA PRO A 265 0.94 -19.49 2.66
C PRO A 265 0.95 -18.77 1.31
N PRO A 266 1.96 -17.92 1.04
CA PRO A 266 2.06 -17.22 -0.24
C PRO A 266 2.11 -18.23 -1.39
N LEU A 267 1.67 -17.80 -2.57
CA LEU A 267 1.83 -18.59 -3.79
C LEU A 267 3.32 -18.87 -4.03
N ASN A 268 3.66 -20.11 -4.31
CA ASN A 268 4.99 -20.44 -4.82
C ASN A 268 5.14 -20.01 -6.29
N GLU A 269 6.33 -20.19 -6.88
CA GLU A 269 6.64 -19.77 -8.25
C GLU A 269 5.66 -20.37 -9.27
N ALA A 270 5.43 -21.69 -9.23
CA ALA A 270 4.54 -22.37 -10.17
C ALA A 270 3.07 -21.93 -10.02
N GLU A 271 2.61 -21.71 -8.79
CA GLU A 271 1.27 -21.20 -8.51
C GLU A 271 1.12 -19.74 -9.01
N MET A 272 2.13 -18.89 -8.82
CA MET A 272 2.15 -17.55 -9.39
C MET A 272 2.10 -17.58 -10.90
N ASP A 273 2.93 -18.40 -11.54
CA ASP A 273 2.97 -18.55 -12.99
C ASP A 273 1.62 -18.97 -13.56
N LYS A 274 0.93 -19.90 -12.87
CA LYS A 274 -0.42 -20.32 -13.24
C LYS A 274 -1.42 -19.15 -13.17
N VAL A 275 -1.40 -18.36 -12.11
CA VAL A 275 -2.30 -17.19 -11.95
C VAL A 275 -2.06 -16.16 -13.05
N TYR A 276 -0.79 -15.82 -13.31
CA TYR A 276 -0.45 -14.82 -14.31
C TYR A 276 -0.55 -15.31 -15.77
N SER A 277 -0.74 -16.61 -15.99
CA SER A 277 -1.02 -17.19 -17.31
C SER A 277 -2.50 -17.19 -17.68
N LEU A 278 -3.39 -16.77 -16.77
CA LEU A 278 -4.83 -16.67 -17.03
C LEU A 278 -5.11 -15.63 -18.13
N PRO A 279 -6.22 -15.82 -18.88
CA PRO A 279 -6.48 -15.06 -20.11
C PRO A 279 -7.04 -13.66 -19.82
N PHE A 280 -6.23 -12.78 -19.23
CA PHE A 280 -6.58 -11.39 -19.00
C PHE A 280 -6.66 -10.61 -20.31
N MET A 281 -7.70 -9.79 -20.47
CA MET A 281 -7.87 -8.90 -21.63
C MET A 281 -6.89 -7.71 -21.62
N ARG A 282 -6.29 -7.40 -20.48
CA ARG A 282 -5.38 -6.28 -20.23
C ARG A 282 -5.96 -4.92 -20.60
N ASP A 283 -7.26 -4.78 -20.42
CA ASP A 283 -7.98 -3.54 -20.68
C ASP A 283 -9.22 -3.41 -19.78
N TYR A 284 -9.87 -2.26 -19.79
CA TYR A 284 -11.18 -2.06 -19.19
C TYR A 284 -12.29 -2.62 -20.10
N HIS A 285 -13.43 -2.91 -19.51
CA HIS A 285 -14.59 -3.43 -20.25
C HIS A 285 -15.05 -2.41 -21.31
N PRO A 286 -15.35 -2.82 -22.56
CA PRO A 286 -15.66 -1.91 -23.69
C PRO A 286 -16.84 -0.96 -23.45
N SER A 287 -17.79 -1.33 -22.58
CA SER A 287 -18.93 -0.47 -22.23
C SER A 287 -18.54 0.87 -21.62
N TYR A 288 -17.30 1.05 -21.17
CA TYR A 288 -16.82 2.31 -20.59
C TYR A 288 -16.22 3.26 -21.63
N GLU A 289 -16.02 2.82 -22.87
CA GLU A 289 -15.41 3.64 -23.92
C GLU A 289 -16.18 4.94 -24.13
N SER A 290 -17.50 4.85 -24.26
CA SER A 290 -18.40 6.01 -24.43
C SER A 290 -18.44 6.96 -23.22
N GLN A 291 -17.93 6.51 -22.07
CA GLN A 291 -17.87 7.28 -20.82
C GLN A 291 -16.48 7.90 -20.58
N GLY A 292 -15.53 7.73 -21.51
CA GLY A 292 -14.15 8.24 -21.43
C GLY A 292 -13.13 7.21 -20.91
N GLY A 293 -13.49 5.93 -20.85
CA GLY A 293 -12.62 4.84 -20.42
C GLY A 293 -12.35 4.85 -18.91
N VAL A 294 -11.34 4.08 -18.47
CA VAL A 294 -10.91 3.98 -17.06
C VAL A 294 -9.43 4.32 -16.95
N ASP A 295 -9.13 5.45 -16.33
CA ASP A 295 -7.75 5.99 -16.31
C ASP A 295 -6.73 5.08 -15.62
N ALA A 296 -7.15 4.28 -14.66
CA ALA A 296 -6.28 3.37 -13.91
C ALA A 296 -5.53 2.37 -14.81
N ILE A 297 -6.06 2.02 -16.01
CA ILE A 297 -5.38 1.13 -16.96
C ILE A 297 -4.10 1.74 -17.54
N LYS A 298 -4.03 3.07 -17.68
CA LYS A 298 -2.91 3.77 -18.32
C LYS A 298 -1.59 3.53 -17.60
N GLU A 299 -1.65 3.34 -16.28
CA GLU A 299 -0.45 3.09 -15.46
C GLU A 299 0.06 1.65 -15.56
N VAL A 300 -0.83 0.70 -15.85
CA VAL A 300 -0.51 -0.74 -15.73
C VAL A 300 -0.59 -1.53 -17.03
N LYS A 301 -1.24 -1.04 -18.09
CA LYS A 301 -1.50 -1.78 -19.35
C LYS A 301 -0.28 -2.53 -19.89
N PHE A 302 0.86 -1.86 -19.91
CA PHE A 302 2.15 -2.41 -20.38
C PHE A 302 3.15 -2.61 -19.24
N SER A 303 2.64 -2.89 -18.03
CA SER A 303 3.46 -3.20 -16.86
C SER A 303 3.32 -4.67 -16.49
N ILE A 304 4.38 -5.25 -15.94
CA ILE A 304 4.46 -6.66 -15.56
C ILE A 304 4.78 -6.74 -14.06
N ILE A 305 3.95 -7.45 -13.32
CA ILE A 305 4.22 -7.80 -11.92
C ILE A 305 5.03 -9.09 -11.91
N HIS A 306 6.24 -9.03 -11.34
CA HIS A 306 7.10 -10.21 -11.27
C HIS A 306 7.24 -10.79 -9.86
N ASN A 307 6.86 -10.05 -8.83
CA ASN A 307 6.97 -10.50 -7.44
C ASN A 307 5.78 -10.04 -6.59
N ARG A 308 5.62 -10.67 -5.42
CA ARG A 308 4.68 -10.32 -4.35
C ARG A 308 5.36 -10.40 -3.00
N GLY A 309 4.76 -9.77 -1.98
CA GLY A 309 5.32 -9.68 -0.64
C GLY A 309 6.40 -8.61 -0.50
N CYS A 310 6.69 -8.19 0.74
CA CYS A 310 7.69 -7.16 1.00
C CYS A 310 8.32 -7.33 2.39
N PHE A 311 9.61 -7.70 2.45
CA PHE A 311 10.34 -7.79 3.71
C PHE A 311 10.84 -6.45 4.24
N GLY A 312 10.60 -5.34 3.51
CA GLY A 312 10.87 -3.99 4.00
C GLY A 312 10.08 -3.62 5.24
N ASN A 313 8.82 -4.07 5.32
CA ASN A 313 7.94 -3.97 6.48
C ASN A 313 7.98 -2.59 7.17
N CYS A 314 7.85 -1.50 6.40
CA CYS A 314 7.76 -0.14 6.92
C CYS A 314 6.52 0.02 7.79
N ASN A 315 6.61 0.73 8.92
CA ASN A 315 5.54 0.82 9.92
C ASN A 315 4.25 1.50 9.42
N PHE A 316 4.34 2.34 8.40
CA PHE A 316 3.20 3.07 7.82
C PHE A 316 2.57 2.34 6.63
N CYS A 317 3.23 1.29 6.10
CA CYS A 317 2.82 0.63 4.87
C CYS A 317 2.00 -0.63 5.16
N SER A 318 0.84 -0.74 4.53
CA SER A 318 -0.05 -1.89 4.66
C SER A 318 0.34 -3.09 3.78
N LEU A 319 1.29 -2.93 2.86
CA LEU A 319 1.65 -4.00 1.92
C LEU A 319 2.11 -5.29 2.60
N ALA A 320 3.00 -5.19 3.61
CA ALA A 320 3.43 -6.37 4.34
C ALA A 320 2.32 -6.99 5.18
N PHE A 321 1.36 -6.18 5.66
CA PHE A 321 0.19 -6.64 6.42
C PHE A 321 -0.85 -7.33 5.52
N HIS A 322 -0.90 -6.97 4.23
CA HIS A 322 -1.81 -7.56 3.25
C HIS A 322 -1.16 -8.71 2.46
N GLN A 323 0.05 -8.51 1.91
CA GLN A 323 0.71 -9.50 1.03
C GLN A 323 1.69 -10.43 1.77
N GLY A 324 2.00 -10.13 3.04
CA GLY A 324 3.01 -10.86 3.80
C GLY A 324 4.44 -10.30 3.61
N ARG A 325 5.34 -10.82 4.45
CA ARG A 325 6.75 -10.42 4.49
C ARG A 325 7.69 -11.35 3.71
N VAL A 326 7.19 -12.48 3.24
CA VAL A 326 7.96 -13.43 2.42
C VAL A 326 7.76 -13.05 0.97
N VAL A 327 8.86 -12.75 0.27
CA VAL A 327 8.83 -12.43 -1.15
C VAL A 327 8.81 -13.72 -1.96
N THR A 328 7.87 -13.79 -2.90
CA THR A 328 7.80 -14.84 -3.93
C THR A 328 7.77 -14.20 -5.31
N SER A 329 8.32 -14.88 -6.28
CA SER A 329 8.45 -14.35 -7.65
C SER A 329 7.98 -15.35 -8.67
N ARG A 330 7.61 -14.83 -9.83
CA ARG A 330 7.33 -15.61 -11.03
C ARG A 330 8.64 -16.10 -11.68
N SER A 331 8.55 -17.20 -12.41
CA SER A 331 9.65 -17.64 -13.26
C SER A 331 9.97 -16.61 -14.36
N HIS A 332 11.18 -16.65 -14.90
CA HIS A 332 11.54 -15.84 -16.06
C HIS A 332 10.65 -16.19 -17.27
N GLU A 333 10.39 -17.47 -17.48
CA GLU A 333 9.55 -17.95 -18.58
C GLU A 333 8.15 -17.33 -18.55
N SER A 334 7.51 -17.31 -17.39
CA SER A 334 6.19 -16.71 -17.18
C SER A 334 6.19 -15.21 -17.51
N VAL A 335 7.18 -14.46 -17.02
CA VAL A 335 7.30 -13.01 -17.26
C VAL A 335 7.60 -12.72 -18.74
N ILE A 336 8.46 -13.51 -19.37
CA ILE A 336 8.81 -13.36 -20.80
C ILE A 336 7.62 -13.70 -21.69
N LYS A 337 6.84 -14.74 -21.34
CA LYS A 337 5.61 -15.09 -22.06
C LYS A 337 4.64 -13.93 -22.06
N GLU A 338 4.34 -13.34 -20.90
CA GLU A 338 3.47 -12.17 -20.78
C GLU A 338 4.02 -10.97 -21.58
N ALA A 339 5.33 -10.72 -21.54
CA ALA A 339 5.95 -9.66 -22.32
C ALA A 339 5.77 -9.88 -23.83
N LYS A 340 5.90 -11.12 -24.31
CA LYS A 340 5.63 -11.47 -25.72
C LYS A 340 4.18 -11.21 -26.10
N GLU A 341 3.23 -11.54 -25.25
CA GLU A 341 1.80 -11.23 -25.44
C GLU A 341 1.57 -9.71 -25.53
N ILE A 342 2.17 -8.93 -24.63
CA ILE A 342 2.14 -7.46 -24.67
C ILE A 342 2.69 -6.92 -26.00
N THR A 343 3.77 -7.49 -26.55
CA THR A 343 4.36 -7.02 -27.81
C THR A 343 3.47 -7.26 -29.05
N GLN A 344 2.42 -8.08 -28.93
CA GLN A 344 1.45 -8.31 -30.00
C GLN A 344 0.24 -7.38 -29.93
N MET A 345 0.08 -6.61 -28.83
CA MET A 345 -1.03 -5.66 -28.69
C MET A 345 -0.88 -4.52 -29.71
N GLY A 346 -1.97 -4.15 -30.39
CA GLY A 346 -1.95 -3.17 -31.48
C GLY A 346 -1.47 -1.77 -31.08
N ASP A 347 -1.66 -1.40 -29.84
CA ASP A 347 -1.27 -0.10 -29.27
C ASP A 347 0.09 -0.12 -28.55
N PHE A 348 0.81 -1.25 -28.55
CA PHE A 348 2.14 -1.36 -27.98
C PHE A 348 3.19 -0.61 -28.82
N LYS A 349 3.83 0.41 -28.25
CA LYS A 349 4.81 1.26 -28.93
C LYS A 349 6.28 0.88 -28.66
N GLY A 350 6.52 -0.27 -28.04
CA GLY A 350 7.85 -0.77 -27.73
C GLY A 350 8.33 -0.45 -26.29
N TYR A 351 7.45 0.01 -25.42
CA TYR A 351 7.81 0.39 -24.05
C TYR A 351 7.11 -0.49 -23.03
N ILE A 352 7.86 -1.32 -22.30
CA ILE A 352 7.39 -1.94 -21.08
C ILE A 352 7.54 -0.89 -19.98
N HIS A 353 6.41 -0.45 -19.41
CA HIS A 353 6.36 0.70 -18.53
C HIS A 353 6.92 0.41 -17.14
N ASP A 354 6.78 -0.82 -16.67
CA ASP A 354 7.31 -1.27 -15.40
C ASP A 354 7.49 -2.79 -15.39
N VAL A 355 8.58 -3.26 -14.80
CA VAL A 355 8.76 -4.66 -14.41
C VAL A 355 8.97 -4.65 -12.90
N GLY A 356 7.88 -4.75 -12.16
CA GLY A 356 7.87 -4.40 -10.76
C GLY A 356 7.00 -5.27 -9.87
N GLY A 357 6.63 -4.70 -8.75
CA GLY A 357 5.82 -5.29 -7.70
C GLY A 357 5.79 -4.39 -6.48
N PRO A 358 5.49 -4.90 -5.27
CA PRO A 358 5.51 -4.10 -4.04
C PRO A 358 6.86 -3.41 -3.79
N THR A 359 7.92 -4.03 -4.23
CA THR A 359 9.30 -3.50 -4.28
C THR A 359 9.98 -4.12 -5.48
N ALA A 360 10.34 -3.32 -6.47
CA ALA A 360 10.80 -3.83 -7.76
C ALA A 360 12.06 -4.71 -7.69
N ASN A 361 13.02 -4.34 -6.86
CA ASN A 361 14.30 -5.05 -6.77
C ASN A 361 14.33 -6.20 -5.74
N PHE A 362 13.15 -6.72 -5.35
CA PHE A 362 13.06 -7.95 -4.57
C PHE A 362 12.65 -9.12 -5.46
N ARG A 363 13.42 -10.22 -5.42
CA ARG A 363 13.13 -11.44 -6.20
C ARG A 363 13.04 -12.69 -5.32
N LYS A 364 13.67 -12.68 -4.15
CA LYS A 364 13.78 -13.82 -3.25
C LYS A 364 13.37 -13.42 -1.84
N PRO A 365 13.04 -14.37 -0.95
CA PRO A 365 12.92 -14.11 0.48
C PRO A 365 14.18 -13.43 1.03
N ALA A 366 14.03 -12.63 2.09
CA ALA A 366 15.15 -11.87 2.65
C ALA A 366 16.32 -12.75 3.11
N CYS A 367 16.04 -13.98 3.54
CA CYS A 367 17.06 -14.96 3.96
C CYS A 367 16.48 -16.38 3.86
N LYS A 368 17.35 -17.39 3.80
CA LYS A 368 16.98 -18.83 3.79
C LYS A 368 16.10 -19.24 4.97
N GLY A 369 16.25 -18.55 6.11
CA GLY A 369 15.45 -18.83 7.30
C GLY A 369 13.97 -18.53 7.15
N GLN A 370 13.58 -17.56 6.31
CA GLN A 370 12.18 -17.17 6.15
C GLN A 370 11.28 -18.29 5.61
N LEU A 371 11.79 -19.12 4.71
CA LEU A 371 11.01 -20.24 4.16
C LEU A 371 10.77 -21.37 5.18
N LYS A 372 11.67 -21.52 6.16
CA LYS A 372 11.58 -22.61 7.15
C LYS A 372 10.91 -22.19 8.46
N ARG A 373 11.16 -20.97 8.91
CA ARG A 373 10.77 -20.46 10.23
C ARG A 373 9.83 -19.25 10.16
N GLY A 374 9.49 -18.79 8.96
CA GLY A 374 8.74 -17.56 8.76
C GLY A 374 9.59 -16.30 8.98
N ALA A 375 8.95 -15.14 8.88
CA ALA A 375 9.56 -13.85 9.15
C ALA A 375 9.69 -13.63 10.67
N CYS A 376 10.79 -13.04 11.12
CA CYS A 376 11.04 -12.75 12.53
C CYS A 376 9.95 -11.82 13.11
N ALA A 377 9.43 -12.13 14.30
CA ALA A 377 8.44 -11.28 14.98
C ALA A 377 9.08 -10.04 15.62
N ASP A 378 10.27 -10.20 16.14
CA ASP A 378 10.98 -9.26 17.00
C ASP A 378 11.86 -8.26 16.27
N LYS A 379 12.13 -8.48 14.98
CA LYS A 379 13.02 -7.63 14.18
C LYS A 379 12.61 -7.48 12.72
N LYS A 380 13.09 -6.41 12.11
CA LYS A 380 12.95 -6.12 10.67
C LYS A 380 14.20 -6.54 9.91
N CYS A 381 14.04 -6.87 8.63
CA CYS A 381 15.14 -7.30 7.78
C CYS A 381 16.08 -6.13 7.39
N LEU A 382 15.53 -4.91 7.20
CA LEU A 382 16.28 -3.78 6.63
C LEU A 382 16.43 -2.57 7.56
N ALA A 383 15.76 -2.54 8.70
CA ALA A 383 15.73 -1.35 9.56
C ALA A 383 15.80 -1.73 11.05
N PRO A 384 16.37 -0.86 11.92
CA PRO A 384 17.13 0.35 11.57
C PRO A 384 18.48 0.03 10.91
N THR A 385 19.00 -1.16 11.15
CA THR A 385 20.20 -1.74 10.50
C THR A 385 19.81 -2.99 9.76
N MET A 386 20.42 -3.21 8.60
CA MET A 386 20.18 -4.43 7.83
C MET A 386 20.60 -5.67 8.64
N CYS A 387 19.71 -6.65 8.71
CA CYS A 387 19.99 -7.92 9.38
C CYS A 387 21.14 -8.65 8.64
N PRO A 388 22.18 -9.14 9.35
CA PRO A 388 23.30 -9.83 8.71
C PRO A 388 22.92 -11.09 7.92
N ALA A 389 21.74 -11.68 8.19
CA ALA A 389 21.24 -12.84 7.47
C ALA A 389 20.54 -12.48 6.15
N VAL A 390 20.36 -11.20 5.83
CA VAL A 390 19.76 -10.79 4.55
C VAL A 390 20.72 -11.11 3.41
N GLU A 391 20.21 -11.86 2.44
CA GLU A 391 20.94 -12.19 1.22
C GLU A 391 20.66 -11.11 0.17
N VAL A 392 21.65 -10.25 -0.07
CA VAL A 392 21.55 -9.18 -1.06
C VAL A 392 22.08 -9.68 -2.40
N ASP A 393 21.19 -9.85 -3.35
CA ASP A 393 21.51 -10.36 -4.70
C ASP A 393 20.50 -9.84 -5.74
N HIS A 394 20.99 -9.13 -6.75
CA HIS A 394 20.18 -8.65 -7.87
C HIS A 394 20.44 -9.42 -9.18
N SER A 395 21.28 -10.45 -9.17
CA SER A 395 21.70 -11.17 -10.39
C SER A 395 20.53 -11.77 -11.16
N ASP A 396 19.55 -12.36 -10.45
CA ASP A 396 18.36 -12.93 -11.02
C ASP A 396 17.45 -11.87 -11.67
N TYR A 397 17.26 -10.74 -11.01
CA TYR A 397 16.47 -9.63 -11.57
C TYR A 397 17.17 -8.98 -12.77
N LEU A 398 18.48 -8.82 -12.71
CA LEU A 398 19.30 -8.31 -13.81
C LEU A 398 19.18 -9.20 -15.05
N LYS A 399 19.25 -10.52 -14.87
CA LYS A 399 19.09 -11.50 -15.95
C LYS A 399 17.72 -11.36 -16.61
N LEU A 400 16.64 -11.32 -15.81
CA LEU A 400 15.27 -11.13 -16.31
C LEU A 400 15.13 -9.84 -17.14
N LEU A 401 15.65 -8.73 -16.64
CA LEU A 401 15.58 -7.45 -17.36
C LEU A 401 16.32 -7.46 -18.69
N ARG A 402 17.47 -8.14 -18.76
CA ARG A 402 18.23 -8.32 -20.00
C ARG A 402 17.49 -9.17 -21.01
N GLU A 403 16.87 -10.27 -20.56
CA GLU A 403 16.05 -11.13 -21.41
C GLU A 403 14.85 -10.35 -21.98
N LEU A 404 14.16 -9.54 -21.17
CA LEU A 404 13.06 -8.69 -21.63
C LEU A 404 13.51 -7.63 -22.64
N ARG A 405 14.68 -7.03 -22.46
CA ARG A 405 15.24 -6.06 -23.42
C ARG A 405 15.62 -6.67 -24.75
N ALA A 406 15.96 -7.96 -24.78
CA ALA A 406 16.32 -8.68 -25.99
C ALA A 406 15.10 -9.10 -26.82
N LEU A 407 13.87 -8.95 -26.31
CA LEU A 407 12.68 -9.34 -27.04
C LEU A 407 12.44 -8.47 -28.29
N PRO A 408 12.02 -9.06 -29.42
CA PRO A 408 11.62 -8.31 -30.61
C PRO A 408 10.53 -7.29 -30.27
N LYS A 409 10.55 -6.13 -30.93
CA LYS A 409 9.64 -4.98 -30.72
C LYS A 409 9.81 -4.25 -29.38
N VAL A 410 10.58 -4.75 -28.41
CA VAL A 410 10.86 -4.04 -27.16
C VAL A 410 12.00 -3.04 -27.37
N LYS A 411 11.70 -1.76 -27.24
CA LYS A 411 12.68 -0.66 -27.34
C LYS A 411 13.27 -0.31 -25.98
N LYS A 412 12.44 -0.32 -24.91
CA LYS A 412 12.83 0.01 -23.55
C LYS A 412 12.02 -0.79 -22.53
N VAL A 413 12.68 -1.12 -21.44
CA VAL A 413 12.09 -1.71 -20.24
C VAL A 413 12.38 -0.77 -19.09
N PHE A 414 11.34 -0.20 -18.49
CA PHE A 414 11.48 0.73 -17.36
C PHE A 414 11.18 0.06 -16.02
N ILE A 415 11.70 0.64 -14.96
CA ILE A 415 11.37 0.32 -13.58
C ILE A 415 10.78 1.58 -12.96
N ARG A 416 9.46 1.57 -12.71
CA ARG A 416 8.71 2.70 -12.13
C ARG A 416 8.23 2.43 -10.71
N SER A 417 7.98 1.18 -10.35
CA SER A 417 7.73 0.77 -8.97
C SER A 417 8.97 1.01 -8.11
N GLY A 418 8.75 1.23 -6.82
CA GLY A 418 9.80 1.69 -5.91
C GLY A 418 10.98 0.74 -5.81
N ILE A 419 12.17 1.31 -5.91
CA ILE A 419 13.45 0.63 -5.61
C ILE A 419 13.77 0.80 -4.13
N ARG A 420 14.09 -0.29 -3.45
CA ARG A 420 14.70 -0.24 -2.11
C ARG A 420 16.17 0.13 -2.26
N PHE A 421 16.46 1.41 -2.08
CA PHE A 421 17.80 1.97 -2.22
C PHE A 421 18.79 1.41 -1.19
N ASP A 422 18.32 1.10 0.02
CA ASP A 422 19.10 0.48 1.10
C ASP A 422 19.53 -0.95 0.74
N TYR A 423 18.65 -1.73 0.12
CA TYR A 423 18.97 -3.07 -0.39
C TYR A 423 19.90 -2.97 -1.61
N LEU A 424 19.67 -1.99 -2.50
CA LEU A 424 20.52 -1.79 -3.68
C LEU A 424 21.95 -1.39 -3.33
N ILE A 425 22.15 -0.41 -2.44
CA ILE A 425 23.51 0.05 -2.06
C ILE A 425 24.28 -0.97 -1.19
N ALA A 426 23.58 -1.96 -0.66
CA ALA A 426 24.21 -3.05 0.10
C ALA A 426 24.70 -4.19 -0.81
N ASP A 427 24.35 -4.21 -2.08
CA ASP A 427 24.86 -5.19 -3.03
C ASP A 427 26.33 -4.89 -3.34
N LYS A 428 27.18 -5.88 -3.10
CA LYS A 428 28.60 -5.79 -3.41
C LYS A 428 28.87 -5.82 -4.92
N ASN A 429 27.96 -6.41 -5.68
CA ASN A 429 27.98 -6.40 -7.13
C ASN A 429 27.18 -5.21 -7.66
N GLU A 430 27.86 -4.18 -8.12
CA GLU A 430 27.22 -2.98 -8.67
C GLU A 430 26.67 -3.15 -10.10
N GLU A 431 26.72 -4.35 -10.67
CA GLU A 431 26.31 -4.57 -12.06
C GLU A 431 24.86 -4.18 -12.31
N PHE A 432 23.95 -4.57 -11.39
CA PHE A 432 22.56 -4.14 -11.48
C PHE A 432 22.39 -2.62 -11.33
N PHE A 433 23.14 -1.95 -10.45
CA PHE A 433 23.05 -0.51 -10.29
C PHE A 433 23.48 0.23 -11.58
N LYS A 434 24.55 -0.23 -12.21
CA LYS A 434 25.01 0.31 -13.51
C LYS A 434 23.99 0.05 -14.62
N GLU A 435 23.43 -1.16 -14.68
CA GLU A 435 22.39 -1.53 -15.65
C GLU A 435 21.11 -0.69 -15.46
N LEU A 436 20.67 -0.48 -14.22
CA LEU A 436 19.53 0.34 -13.87
C LEU A 436 19.66 1.75 -14.47
N ILE A 437 20.81 2.39 -14.25
CA ILE A 437 21.10 3.73 -14.77
C ILE A 437 21.16 3.74 -16.30
N ASN A 438 21.84 2.78 -16.88
CA ASN A 438 22.04 2.76 -18.33
C ASN A 438 20.77 2.48 -19.12
N HIS A 439 19.87 1.66 -18.59
CA HIS A 439 18.79 1.07 -19.40
C HIS A 439 17.39 1.22 -18.85
N HIS A 440 17.19 1.37 -17.53
CA HIS A 440 15.87 1.22 -16.90
C HIS A 440 15.30 2.50 -16.28
N VAL A 441 16.11 3.57 -16.16
CA VAL A 441 15.67 4.88 -15.69
C VAL A 441 15.33 5.78 -16.88
N SER A 442 14.10 6.30 -16.92
CA SER A 442 13.60 7.15 -18.03
C SER A 442 13.95 8.63 -17.90
N GLY A 443 14.88 9.00 -17.01
CA GLY A 443 15.23 10.40 -16.68
C GLY A 443 15.03 10.70 -15.19
N GLN A 444 14.06 10.07 -14.54
CA GLN A 444 13.79 10.21 -13.13
C GLN A 444 13.69 8.83 -12.45
N LEU A 445 14.35 8.67 -11.31
CA LEU A 445 14.21 7.50 -10.45
C LEU A 445 13.51 7.91 -9.15
N LYS A 446 12.35 7.32 -8.91
CA LYS A 446 11.58 7.52 -7.67
C LYS A 446 12.16 6.66 -6.56
N VAL A 447 12.48 7.28 -5.43
CA VAL A 447 13.00 6.60 -4.23
C VAL A 447 12.32 7.17 -2.99
N ALA A 448 12.21 6.38 -1.94
CA ALA A 448 11.43 6.72 -0.77
C ALA A 448 12.29 6.80 0.51
N PRO A 449 13.09 7.85 0.73
CA PRO A 449 13.75 8.08 2.02
C PRO A 449 12.75 8.43 3.12
N GLU A 450 11.62 9.03 2.80
CA GLU A 450 10.48 9.44 3.62
C GLU A 450 10.79 10.63 4.55
N HIS A 451 11.94 10.68 5.19
CA HIS A 451 12.37 11.75 6.10
C HIS A 451 13.89 11.82 6.18
N CYS A 452 14.45 12.88 6.80
CA CYS A 452 15.89 12.99 7.06
C CYS A 452 16.26 12.81 8.54
N SER A 453 15.31 13.03 9.47
CA SER A 453 15.56 12.82 10.90
C SER A 453 15.58 11.33 11.24
N ASN A 454 16.70 10.85 11.79
CA ASN A 454 16.83 9.45 12.20
C ASN A 454 15.86 9.06 13.31
N ASN A 455 15.42 10.01 14.14
CA ASN A 455 14.36 9.79 15.13
C ASN A 455 13.04 9.40 14.44
N VAL A 456 12.62 10.14 13.40
CA VAL A 456 11.39 9.87 12.65
C VAL A 456 11.52 8.59 11.84
N LEU A 457 12.65 8.38 11.16
CA LEU A 457 12.93 7.19 10.37
C LEU A 457 12.86 5.91 11.20
N LYS A 458 13.30 5.94 12.46
CA LYS A 458 13.14 4.83 13.41
C LYS A 458 11.66 4.46 13.60
N TYR A 459 10.77 5.44 13.83
CA TYR A 459 9.34 5.20 13.96
C TYR A 459 8.67 4.80 12.64
N MET A 460 9.23 5.20 11.50
CA MET A 460 8.80 4.74 10.19
C MET A 460 9.24 3.30 9.87
N GLY A 461 10.19 2.75 10.62
CA GLY A 461 10.81 1.45 10.30
C GLY A 461 11.66 1.52 9.04
N LYS A 462 12.39 2.63 8.86
CA LYS A 462 13.30 2.92 7.74
C LYS A 462 14.75 2.94 8.21
N PRO A 463 15.72 2.74 7.30
CA PRO A 463 17.13 2.89 7.62
C PRO A 463 17.48 4.36 7.93
N PRO A 464 18.60 4.62 8.64
CA PRO A 464 19.09 5.99 8.86
C PRO A 464 19.38 6.73 7.55
N ILE A 465 19.28 8.07 7.59
CA ILE A 465 19.42 8.92 6.39
C ILE A 465 20.80 8.78 5.72
N GLU A 466 21.83 8.41 6.46
CA GLU A 466 23.18 8.19 5.96
C GLU A 466 23.22 7.09 4.88
N VAL A 467 22.30 6.12 4.93
CA VAL A 467 22.19 5.07 3.90
C VAL A 467 21.67 5.69 2.59
N TYR A 468 20.68 6.59 2.68
CA TYR A 468 20.19 7.32 1.52
C TYR A 468 21.27 8.24 0.93
N ASN A 469 22.00 8.98 1.76
CA ASN A 469 23.06 9.88 1.31
C ASN A 469 24.18 9.12 0.55
N ARG A 470 24.53 7.91 1.00
CA ARG A 470 25.49 7.05 0.27
C ARG A 470 24.93 6.60 -1.08
N PHE A 471 23.66 6.18 -1.11
CA PHE A 471 22.98 5.80 -2.35
C PHE A 471 22.90 6.98 -3.32
N GLU A 472 22.47 8.16 -2.86
CA GLU A 472 22.36 9.38 -3.67
C GLU A 472 23.71 9.75 -4.29
N LYS A 473 24.77 9.80 -3.49
CA LYS A 473 26.13 10.07 -3.97
C LYS A 473 26.51 9.07 -5.06
N ARG A 474 26.31 7.77 -4.82
CA ARG A 474 26.69 6.73 -5.79
C ARG A 474 25.85 6.79 -7.06
N PHE A 475 24.56 7.10 -6.96
CA PHE A 475 23.68 7.30 -8.12
C PHE A 475 24.20 8.39 -9.04
N TYR A 476 24.58 9.56 -8.51
CA TYR A 476 25.09 10.66 -9.32
C TYR A 476 26.49 10.41 -9.87
N GLU A 477 27.36 9.69 -9.17
CA GLU A 477 28.64 9.24 -9.70
C GLU A 477 28.46 8.33 -10.92
N LEU A 478 27.61 7.32 -10.82
CA LEU A 478 27.32 6.40 -11.91
C LEU A 478 26.59 7.08 -13.08
N THR A 479 25.64 7.97 -12.80
CA THR A 479 24.92 8.75 -13.82
C THR A 479 25.88 9.63 -14.61
N LYS A 480 26.83 10.28 -13.92
CA LYS A 480 27.88 11.08 -14.55
C LYS A 480 28.81 10.21 -15.43
N SER A 481 29.23 9.05 -14.90
CA SER A 481 30.09 8.11 -15.66
C SER A 481 29.38 7.56 -16.90
N ALA A 482 28.06 7.39 -16.83
CA ALA A 482 27.23 6.93 -17.95
C ALA A 482 26.88 8.05 -18.94
N ASN A 483 27.32 9.28 -18.71
CA ASN A 483 26.96 10.48 -19.49
C ASN A 483 25.42 10.66 -19.65
N LYS A 484 24.66 10.40 -18.57
CA LYS A 484 23.21 10.54 -18.53
C LYS A 484 22.77 11.78 -17.79
N LYS A 485 21.59 12.32 -18.17
CA LYS A 485 20.89 13.37 -17.41
C LYS A 485 19.72 12.72 -16.68
N GLN A 486 19.97 12.25 -15.48
CA GLN A 486 18.97 11.58 -14.65
C GLN A 486 18.94 12.18 -13.25
N TYR A 487 17.77 12.16 -12.62
CA TYR A 487 17.52 12.81 -11.34
C TYR A 487 16.81 11.85 -10.39
N LEU A 488 17.10 11.96 -9.11
CA LEU A 488 16.32 11.31 -8.06
C LEU A 488 15.09 12.15 -7.72
N VAL A 489 13.96 11.49 -7.55
CA VAL A 489 12.72 12.08 -7.05
C VAL A 489 12.42 11.45 -5.69
N PRO A 490 12.86 12.10 -4.59
CA PRO A 490 12.64 11.56 -3.25
C PRO A 490 11.17 11.74 -2.84
N TYR A 491 10.53 10.66 -2.42
CA TYR A 491 9.26 10.72 -1.71
C TYR A 491 9.51 11.06 -0.26
N LEU A 492 8.82 12.09 0.23
CA LEU A 492 8.93 12.62 1.58
C LEU A 492 7.55 12.74 2.20
N MET A 493 7.48 12.46 3.50
CA MET A 493 6.25 12.40 4.26
C MET A 493 6.30 13.36 5.46
N SER A 494 5.29 14.22 5.58
CA SER A 494 5.09 15.06 6.77
C SER A 494 4.18 14.39 7.79
N SER A 495 4.25 14.86 9.01
CA SER A 495 3.27 14.56 10.08
C SER A 495 3.17 13.08 10.48
N HIS A 496 4.20 12.28 10.23
CA HIS A 496 4.26 10.91 10.73
C HIS A 496 4.40 10.90 12.28
N PRO A 497 3.82 9.93 13.00
CA PRO A 497 4.11 9.74 14.43
C PRO A 497 5.62 9.74 14.71
N GLY A 498 6.05 10.49 15.73
CA GLY A 498 7.46 10.75 16.03
C GLY A 498 8.01 12.03 15.40
N SER A 499 7.33 12.64 14.42
CA SER A 499 7.78 13.89 13.78
C SER A 499 7.36 15.11 14.59
N THR A 500 8.30 15.68 15.34
CA THR A 500 8.13 16.96 16.02
C THR A 500 8.31 18.12 15.04
N MET A 501 7.95 19.34 15.46
CA MET A 501 8.21 20.55 14.68
C MET A 501 9.72 20.74 14.40
N ARG A 502 10.59 20.32 15.34
CA ARG A 502 12.03 20.35 15.16
C ARG A 502 12.48 19.43 14.01
N ASP A 503 11.95 18.21 13.96
CA ASP A 503 12.27 17.23 12.91
C ASP A 503 11.77 17.73 11.54
N ALA A 504 10.60 18.34 11.48
CA ALA A 504 10.05 18.93 10.25
C ALA A 504 10.90 20.11 9.73
N ILE A 505 11.42 20.95 10.63
CA ILE A 505 12.34 22.05 10.27
C ILE A 505 13.69 21.47 9.81
N GLU A 506 14.20 20.41 10.46
CA GLU A 506 15.40 19.71 10.03
C GLU A 506 15.25 19.21 8.58
N LEU A 507 14.09 18.64 8.24
CA LEU A 507 13.80 18.21 6.88
C LEU A 507 13.77 19.37 5.88
N ALA A 508 13.19 20.51 6.24
CA ALA A 508 13.21 21.71 5.39
C ALA A 508 14.64 22.23 5.16
N VAL A 509 15.49 22.22 6.20
CA VAL A 509 16.91 22.59 6.10
C VAL A 509 17.68 21.60 5.23
N PHE A 510 17.40 20.30 5.37
CA PHE A 510 17.98 19.23 4.54
C PHE A 510 17.65 19.48 3.05
N LEU A 511 16.38 19.75 2.73
CA LEU A 511 15.94 20.09 1.38
C LEU A 511 16.66 21.31 0.82
N LYS A 512 16.78 22.37 1.64
CA LYS A 512 17.47 23.60 1.25
C LYS A 512 18.94 23.36 0.93
N ARG A 513 19.65 22.61 1.78
CA ARG A 513 21.07 22.30 1.62
C ARG A 513 21.35 21.49 0.36
N ASN A 514 20.44 20.58 0.02
CA ASN A 514 20.57 19.72 -1.16
C ASN A 514 19.90 20.29 -2.41
N ASN A 515 19.45 21.57 -2.36
CA ASN A 515 18.74 22.24 -3.46
C ASN A 515 17.55 21.43 -4.00
N MET A 516 16.83 20.75 -3.12
CA MET A 516 15.66 19.95 -3.46
C MET A 516 14.38 20.78 -3.31
N HIS A 517 13.54 20.77 -4.34
CA HIS A 517 12.26 21.47 -4.38
C HIS A 517 11.13 20.48 -4.72
N PRO A 518 10.68 19.64 -3.76
CA PRO A 518 9.67 18.64 -4.05
C PRO A 518 8.34 19.30 -4.39
N GLU A 519 7.82 19.01 -5.58
CA GLU A 519 6.50 19.48 -6.00
C GLU A 519 5.38 18.65 -5.38
N GLN A 520 5.60 17.33 -5.29
CA GLN A 520 4.68 16.40 -4.65
C GLN A 520 5.20 16.01 -3.26
N VAL A 521 4.38 16.26 -2.26
CA VAL A 521 4.65 15.88 -0.87
C VAL A 521 3.45 15.14 -0.31
N GLN A 522 3.72 14.18 0.57
CA GLN A 522 2.69 13.37 1.20
C GLN A 522 2.56 13.75 2.68
N ASP A 523 1.32 13.91 3.14
CA ASP A 523 1.05 13.87 4.57
C ASP A 523 0.86 12.43 4.99
N TYR A 524 1.29 12.11 6.20
CA TYR A 524 1.01 10.80 6.77
C TYR A 524 -0.51 10.54 6.77
N TYR A 525 -0.87 9.38 6.20
CA TYR A 525 -2.24 8.93 6.09
C TYR A 525 -2.45 7.69 6.97
N PRO A 526 -3.22 7.79 8.06
CA PRO A 526 -3.46 6.65 8.93
C PRO A 526 -4.22 5.53 8.22
N THR A 527 -3.51 4.46 7.90
CA THR A 527 -4.07 3.27 7.23
C THR A 527 -4.31 2.18 8.27
N PRO A 528 -5.53 1.62 8.38
CA PRO A 528 -5.84 0.58 9.36
C PRO A 528 -4.85 -0.60 9.30
N GLY A 529 -4.63 -1.26 10.45
CA GLY A 529 -3.73 -2.40 10.56
C GLY A 529 -2.24 -2.08 10.55
N THR A 530 -1.81 -0.82 10.38
CA THR A 530 -0.40 -0.43 10.39
C THR A 530 0.08 -0.01 11.79
N ILE A 531 1.35 -0.28 12.10
CA ILE A 531 2.00 0.14 13.36
C ILE A 531 1.94 1.66 13.51
N SER A 532 2.15 2.41 12.43
CA SER A 532 2.10 3.87 12.46
C SER A 532 0.70 4.40 12.80
N THR A 533 -0.36 3.73 12.36
CA THR A 533 -1.73 4.10 12.71
C THR A 533 -2.03 3.81 14.18
N CYS A 534 -1.49 2.71 14.70
CA CYS A 534 -1.54 2.46 16.15
C CYS A 534 -0.88 3.60 16.93
N MET A 535 0.35 3.98 16.59
CA MET A 535 1.05 5.12 17.21
C MET A 535 0.26 6.44 17.06
N PHE A 536 -0.32 6.67 15.88
CA PHE A 536 -1.10 7.88 15.60
C PHE A 536 -2.32 8.02 16.53
N TYR A 537 -3.08 6.95 16.68
CA TYR A 537 -4.27 6.94 17.54
C TYR A 537 -3.91 6.97 19.01
N THR A 538 -3.03 6.06 19.44
CA THR A 538 -2.76 5.82 20.85
C THR A 538 -1.73 6.77 21.45
N GLY A 539 -0.78 7.27 20.65
CA GLY A 539 0.43 7.91 21.16
C GLY A 539 1.42 6.93 21.80
N ILE A 540 1.29 5.63 21.50
CA ILE A 540 2.12 4.54 22.06
C ILE A 540 2.75 3.74 20.92
N ASP A 541 4.05 3.47 20.99
CA ASP A 541 4.70 2.50 20.13
C ASP A 541 4.35 1.08 20.60
N PRO A 542 3.61 0.28 19.80
CA PRO A 542 3.17 -1.05 20.23
C PRO A 542 4.32 -2.05 20.41
N ASN A 543 5.50 -1.78 19.85
CA ASN A 543 6.66 -2.66 20.02
C ASN A 543 7.39 -2.46 21.35
N THR A 544 7.34 -1.25 21.91
CA THR A 544 8.07 -0.88 23.14
C THR A 544 7.17 -0.47 24.27
N MET A 545 5.88 -0.26 23.99
CA MET A 545 4.87 0.31 24.91
C MET A 545 5.27 1.68 25.48
N LYS A 546 6.17 2.40 24.81
CA LYS A 546 6.61 3.75 25.20
C LYS A 546 5.81 4.83 24.48
N PRO A 547 5.64 6.02 25.09
CA PRO A 547 4.99 7.16 24.47
C PRO A 547 5.69 7.62 23.19
N VAL A 548 4.91 8.02 22.20
CA VAL A 548 5.37 8.59 20.93
C VAL A 548 4.68 9.92 20.70
N TYR A 549 5.46 10.93 20.32
CA TYR A 549 4.88 12.22 19.92
C TYR A 549 4.04 12.06 18.64
N VAL A 550 2.88 12.69 18.61
CA VAL A 550 1.99 12.66 17.43
C VAL A 550 1.52 14.08 17.09
N PRO A 551 1.78 14.59 15.88
CA PRO A 551 1.22 15.86 15.41
C PRO A 551 -0.29 15.70 15.19
N LYS A 552 -1.11 16.17 16.13
CA LYS A 552 -2.58 15.94 16.13
C LYS A 552 -3.37 17.09 15.52
N THR A 553 -2.94 18.34 15.74
CA THR A 553 -3.74 19.49 15.32
C THR A 553 -3.63 19.74 13.82
N ALA A 554 -4.73 20.16 13.19
CA ALA A 554 -4.75 20.50 11.77
C ALA A 554 -3.72 21.60 11.43
N LYS A 555 -3.52 22.57 12.37
CA LYS A 555 -2.55 23.65 12.20
C LYS A 555 -1.12 23.13 12.17
N GLU A 556 -0.76 22.23 13.09
CA GLU A 556 0.59 21.67 13.16
C GLU A 556 0.89 20.81 11.91
N LYS A 557 -0.07 19.98 11.48
CA LYS A 557 0.06 19.21 10.24
C LYS A 557 0.27 20.11 9.03
N ALA A 558 -0.50 21.20 8.93
CA ALA A 558 -0.35 22.18 7.87
C ALA A 558 1.03 22.88 7.92
N GLU A 559 1.53 23.21 9.10
CA GLU A 559 2.85 23.81 9.30
C GLU A 559 3.97 22.81 8.90
N GLN A 560 3.90 21.53 9.33
CA GLN A 560 4.86 20.51 8.94
C GLN A 560 4.85 20.26 7.41
N ARG A 561 3.66 20.23 6.79
CA ARG A 561 3.54 20.10 5.34
C ARG A 561 4.12 21.29 4.61
N ALA A 562 3.84 22.50 5.07
CA ALA A 562 4.36 23.74 4.46
C ALA A 562 5.88 23.79 4.48
N LEU A 563 6.53 23.25 5.51
CA LEU A 563 7.99 23.17 5.60
C LEU A 563 8.61 22.31 4.49
N LEU A 564 7.93 21.26 4.00
CA LEU A 564 8.38 20.47 2.84
C LEU A 564 8.39 21.27 1.54
N GLN A 565 7.55 22.30 1.45
CA GLN A 565 7.43 23.18 0.29
C GLN A 565 7.64 24.65 0.70
N TYR A 566 8.66 24.88 1.55
CA TYR A 566 8.99 26.19 2.13
C TYR A 566 9.21 27.30 1.08
N PHE A 567 9.62 26.91 -0.12
CA PHE A 567 9.91 27.79 -1.25
C PHE A 567 8.65 28.34 -1.94
N LYS A 568 7.47 27.73 -1.72
CA LYS A 568 6.20 28.17 -2.31
C LYS A 568 5.66 29.41 -1.58
N PRO A 569 5.28 30.47 -2.31
CA PRO A 569 4.77 31.72 -1.70
C PRO A 569 3.55 31.50 -0.80
N GLU A 570 2.62 30.63 -1.18
CA GLU A 570 1.43 30.30 -0.42
C GLU A 570 1.72 29.68 0.95
N ASN A 571 2.85 29.01 1.12
CA ASN A 571 3.25 28.38 2.37
C ASN A 571 3.96 29.33 3.34
N ARG A 572 4.32 30.53 2.90
CA ARG A 572 5.17 31.46 3.64
C ARG A 572 4.70 31.72 5.06
N GLN A 573 3.42 31.99 5.28
CA GLN A 573 2.89 32.32 6.59
C GLN A 573 2.92 31.12 7.56
N LEU A 574 2.67 29.92 7.05
CA LEU A 574 2.75 28.68 7.83
C LEU A 574 4.20 28.37 8.23
N VAL A 575 5.13 28.54 7.28
CA VAL A 575 6.58 28.35 7.54
C VAL A 575 7.08 29.37 8.57
N LEU A 576 6.68 30.64 8.44
CA LEU A 576 7.03 31.67 9.41
C LEU A 576 6.50 31.35 10.81
N SER A 577 5.23 30.92 10.89
CA SER A 577 4.60 30.47 12.15
C SER A 577 5.38 29.30 12.78
N ALA A 578 5.71 28.29 12.00
CA ALA A 578 6.46 27.13 12.44
C ALA A 578 7.85 27.49 12.99
N LEU A 579 8.60 28.34 12.24
CA LEU A 579 9.93 28.77 12.65
C LEU A 579 9.91 29.61 13.94
N LYS A 580 8.95 30.54 14.08
CA LYS A 580 8.79 31.36 15.29
C LYS A 580 8.44 30.50 16.51
N LYS A 581 7.49 29.54 16.39
CA LYS A 581 7.12 28.62 17.47
C LYS A 581 8.32 27.77 17.93
N ALA A 582 9.16 27.34 16.99
CA ALA A 582 10.35 26.55 17.29
C ALA A 582 11.58 27.38 17.71
N GLY A 583 11.46 28.73 17.78
CA GLY A 583 12.57 29.61 18.12
C GLY A 583 13.68 29.70 17.05
N ARG A 584 13.41 29.23 15.81
CA ARG A 584 14.38 29.16 14.72
C ARG A 584 14.43 30.43 13.88
N TYR A 585 14.64 31.56 14.55
CA TYR A 585 14.80 32.87 13.90
C TYR A 585 16.03 32.95 12.98
N ASP A 586 17.03 32.10 13.20
CA ASP A 586 18.22 31.95 12.35
C ASP A 586 17.89 31.54 10.91
N LEU A 587 16.72 30.92 10.68
CA LEU A 587 16.25 30.49 9.38
C LEU A 587 15.33 31.52 8.67
N ILE A 588 15.10 32.68 9.30
CA ILE A 588 14.33 33.81 8.74
C ILE A 588 15.31 34.90 8.39
N GLY A 589 15.51 35.18 7.10
CA GLY A 589 16.47 36.20 6.64
C GLY A 589 16.77 36.08 5.15
N THR A 590 17.76 36.85 4.71
CA THR A 590 18.23 36.89 3.31
C THR A 590 19.50 36.02 3.10
N GLY A 591 19.99 35.39 4.15
CA GLY A 591 21.18 34.53 4.08
C GLY A 591 20.95 33.24 3.31
N LYS A 592 22.02 32.61 2.78
CA LYS A 592 21.93 31.36 2.02
C LYS A 592 21.32 30.17 2.80
N SER A 593 21.47 30.18 4.13
CA SER A 593 20.90 29.17 5.01
C SER A 593 19.43 29.42 5.40
N CYS A 594 18.89 30.62 5.17
CA CYS A 594 17.54 30.99 5.56
C CYS A 594 16.51 30.32 4.62
N LEU A 595 15.42 29.81 5.21
CA LEU A 595 14.33 29.19 4.46
C LEU A 595 13.43 30.24 3.80
N ILE A 596 13.11 31.31 4.52
CA ILE A 596 12.23 32.40 4.06
C ILE A 596 12.83 33.77 4.40
N ALA A 597 12.49 34.77 3.57
CA ALA A 597 12.82 36.15 3.87
C ALA A 597 11.99 36.71 5.04
N PRO A 598 12.48 37.70 5.82
CA PRO A 598 11.70 38.34 6.89
C PRO A 598 10.48 39.07 6.33
N ASP A 599 9.44 39.23 7.12
CA ASP A 599 8.34 40.13 6.77
C ASP A 599 8.84 41.59 6.79
N ARG A 600 8.36 42.41 5.87
CA ARG A 600 8.73 43.83 5.82
C ARG A 600 8.40 44.56 7.14
N ASN A 601 7.45 44.07 7.91
CA ASN A 601 6.99 44.64 9.18
C ASN A 601 7.47 43.89 10.42
N ASP A 602 8.34 42.88 10.28
CA ASP A 602 8.76 42.06 11.42
C ASP A 602 9.98 42.62 12.13
N LYS A 603 9.72 43.38 13.21
CA LYS A 603 10.76 44.00 14.05
C LYS A 603 11.57 43.01 14.90
N THR A 604 11.19 41.71 14.94
CA THR A 604 11.83 40.69 15.77
C THR A 604 13.10 40.10 15.17
N VAL A 605 13.33 40.28 13.88
CA VAL A 605 14.52 39.80 13.19
C VAL A 605 15.58 40.91 13.15
N LYS A 606 16.54 40.88 14.08
CA LYS A 606 17.72 41.78 13.99
C LYS A 606 18.52 41.41 12.75
N PRO A 607 18.84 42.40 11.85
CA PRO A 607 19.68 42.10 10.70
C PRO A 607 21.05 41.62 11.18
N GLN A 608 21.52 40.50 10.68
CA GLN A 608 22.91 40.08 10.91
C GLN A 608 23.84 41.15 10.35
N LYS A 609 24.57 41.83 11.26
CA LYS A 609 25.60 42.81 10.87
C LYS A 609 26.62 42.08 9.99
N LYS A 610 26.75 42.48 8.73
CA LYS A 610 27.87 42.08 7.88
C LYS A 610 29.15 42.45 8.61
N LYS A 611 29.96 41.44 8.99
CA LYS A 611 31.34 41.70 9.42
C LYS A 611 32.09 42.27 8.23
N THR A 612 32.24 43.58 8.22
CA THR A 612 33.10 44.27 7.25
C THR A 612 34.54 43.93 7.65
N ILE A 613 35.21 43.11 6.87
CA ILE A 613 36.65 42.91 7.00
C ILE A 613 37.30 44.24 6.54
N ARG A 614 37.71 45.07 7.50
CA ARG A 614 38.55 46.24 7.19
C ARG A 614 39.95 45.72 6.93
N ASN A 615 40.37 45.76 5.66
CA ASN A 615 41.77 45.60 5.28
C ASN A 615 42.56 46.81 5.82
N ILE A 616 43.32 46.58 6.87
CA ILE A 616 44.29 47.56 7.38
C ILE A 616 45.57 47.39 6.54
N HIS A 617 45.70 48.16 5.48
CA HIS A 617 47.00 48.36 4.86
C HIS A 617 47.87 49.23 5.77
N LYS A 618 48.80 48.61 6.50
CA LYS A 618 49.90 49.34 7.10
C LYS A 618 50.87 49.78 5.99
N LYS A 619 50.90 51.08 5.70
CA LYS A 619 52.04 51.68 4.98
C LYS A 619 53.27 51.62 5.85
N LYS A 620 54.32 50.91 5.41
CA LYS A 620 55.65 51.04 5.92
C LYS A 620 56.26 52.28 5.30
N LYS A 621 56.79 53.24 6.12
CA LYS A 621 57.86 54.15 5.79
C LYS A 621 59.21 53.47 5.82
#